data_b0e7be05c9ca2e8c5e98c9811f9e126b
#
_entry.id   b0e7be05c9ca2e8c5e98c9811f9e126b
#
_cell.length_a   1.000
_cell.length_b   1.000
_cell.length_c   1.000
_cell.angle_alpha   90.00
_cell.angle_beta   90.00
_cell.angle_gamma   90.00
#
_symmetry.space_group_name_H-M   'P 1'
#
loop_
_entity.id
_entity.type
_entity.pdbx_description
1 polymer ?
#
loop_
_entity_poly.entity_id
_entity_poly.type
_entity_poly.pdbx_seq_one_letter_code
_entity_poly.pdbx_strand_id
1 'polypeptide(L)'
;MGYKKIQVPAVGEKITVNADHSLNVPNNPIIPFIEGDGIGVDISPVMIKVVDAAVKKAYGGERKISWMEVYAGEKATQVYDQDTWLPQETLDAVKDYVVSIKGPLTTPVGGGIRSLNVALRQQLDLYVCLRPVRWFEGVPSPVKKPGDVDMTIFRENSEDIYAGIEWKAGSPEATKVIKFLKEEMGVTKIRFDENCGIGVKPVSLEGTKRLARKALQYVVDNDRDSLTIVHKGNIMKFTEGAFKEWAYEVAAEEFGATLLDGGPWMQFKNPKTGKNVIVKDAIADAMLQQILLRPAEYDVIATLNLNGDYLSDALAAEVGGIGIAPGANLSDTVAMFEATHGTAPKYAGKDQVNPGSLILSAEMMLRHMGWTEAADLIIKGTNGAISAKTVTYDFERLMDGAKLLSSSAFGDALISHM
;
A
#
# COMPACT_ATOMS: atom_id res chain seq x y z
N MET A 1 18.48 21.95 11.09
CA MET A 1 19.19 21.25 12.19
C MET A 1 19.53 19.85 11.68
N GLY A 2 20.71 19.32 11.99
CA GLY A 2 21.06 17.95 11.55
C GLY A 2 20.40 16.91 12.44
N TYR A 3 20.18 15.72 11.90
CA TYR A 3 19.69 14.55 12.65
C TYR A 3 20.79 14.10 13.65
N LYS A 4 20.37 13.46 14.75
CA LYS A 4 21.32 13.01 15.79
C LYS A 4 21.99 11.68 15.45
N LYS A 5 21.23 10.76 14.84
CA LYS A 5 21.65 9.39 14.53
C LYS A 5 21.61 9.08 13.04
N ILE A 6 20.74 9.74 12.28
CA ILE A 6 20.63 9.55 10.84
C ILE A 6 21.79 10.24 10.14
N GLN A 7 22.50 9.51 9.29
CA GLN A 7 23.60 10.03 8.48
C GLN A 7 23.09 10.43 7.10
N VAL A 8 23.05 11.72 6.84
CA VAL A 8 22.70 12.23 5.52
C VAL A 8 23.86 11.96 4.55
N PRO A 9 23.62 11.39 3.36
CA PRO A 9 24.65 11.21 2.36
C PRO A 9 25.36 12.51 2.02
N ALA A 10 26.67 12.45 1.85
CA ALA A 10 27.49 13.62 1.53
C ALA A 10 27.20 14.19 0.12
N VAL A 11 26.57 13.38 -0.73
CA VAL A 11 26.18 13.73 -2.11
C VAL A 11 24.71 13.42 -2.30
N GLY A 12 24.05 14.20 -3.14
CA GLY A 12 22.62 14.08 -3.43
C GLY A 12 21.83 15.28 -2.96
N GLU A 13 20.60 15.37 -3.42
CA GLU A 13 19.72 16.50 -3.21
C GLU A 13 18.34 16.02 -2.77
N LYS A 14 17.60 16.88 -2.08
CA LYS A 14 16.21 16.60 -1.69
C LYS A 14 15.26 16.67 -2.91
N ILE A 15 14.31 15.75 -2.98
CA ILE A 15 13.12 15.94 -3.81
C ILE A 15 12.30 17.06 -3.19
N THR A 16 11.73 17.94 -4.01
CA THR A 16 10.84 19.00 -3.57
C THR A 16 9.47 18.88 -4.25
N VAL A 17 8.45 19.42 -3.58
CA VAL A 17 7.05 19.41 -4.07
C VAL A 17 6.66 20.79 -4.54
N ASN A 18 6.13 20.90 -5.75
CA ASN A 18 5.59 22.14 -6.31
C ASN A 18 4.19 22.45 -5.75
N ALA A 19 3.69 23.64 -6.00
CA ALA A 19 2.36 24.07 -5.53
C ALA A 19 1.20 23.26 -6.12
N ASP A 20 1.40 22.60 -7.25
CA ASP A 20 0.46 21.69 -7.90
C ASP A 20 0.64 20.22 -7.49
N HIS A 21 1.44 19.98 -6.45
CA HIS A 21 1.84 18.67 -5.93
C HIS A 21 2.71 17.82 -6.88
N SER A 22 3.16 18.34 -8.01
CA SER A 22 4.16 17.66 -8.82
C SER A 22 5.53 17.66 -8.14
N LEU A 23 6.37 16.66 -8.46
CA LEU A 23 7.68 16.51 -7.86
C LEU A 23 8.77 17.16 -8.72
N ASN A 24 9.69 17.84 -8.07
CA ASN A 24 11.00 18.20 -8.60
C ASN A 24 12.03 17.15 -8.18
N VAL A 25 12.37 16.24 -9.07
CA VAL A 25 13.29 15.12 -8.79
C VAL A 25 14.67 15.42 -9.39
N PRO A 26 15.70 15.61 -8.57
CA PRO A 26 17.06 15.83 -9.06
C PRO A 26 17.64 14.53 -9.64
N ASN A 27 18.76 14.65 -10.39
CA ASN A 27 19.43 13.46 -10.96
C ASN A 27 20.08 12.57 -9.90
N ASN A 28 20.30 13.08 -8.70
CA ASN A 28 20.79 12.31 -7.56
C ASN A 28 19.96 12.57 -6.31
N PRO A 29 18.69 12.07 -6.26
CA PRO A 29 17.84 12.27 -5.09
C PRO A 29 18.36 11.47 -3.89
N ILE A 30 18.23 12.06 -2.70
CA ILE A 30 18.42 11.35 -1.44
C ILE A 30 17.08 10.69 -1.09
N ILE A 31 17.08 9.36 -0.96
CA ILE A 31 15.89 8.58 -0.63
C ILE A 31 16.06 7.92 0.74
N PRO A 32 15.30 8.32 1.75
CA PRO A 32 15.23 7.61 3.01
C PRO A 32 14.74 6.17 2.80
N PHE A 33 15.41 5.21 3.46
CA PHE A 33 14.90 3.84 3.50
C PHE A 33 14.96 3.28 4.92
N ILE A 34 13.99 2.45 5.26
CA ILE A 34 13.97 1.63 6.47
C ILE A 34 14.25 0.21 6.04
N GLU A 35 15.34 -0.39 6.54
CA GLU A 35 15.69 -1.78 6.22
C GLU A 35 14.56 -2.77 6.56
N GLY A 36 13.89 -2.53 7.70
CA GLY A 36 12.82 -3.37 8.21
C GLY A 36 13.31 -4.47 9.16
N ASP A 37 12.35 -5.14 9.77
CA ASP A 37 12.57 -6.22 10.73
C ASP A 37 12.47 -7.59 10.05
N GLY A 38 12.93 -8.62 10.74
CA GLY A 38 12.85 -9.99 10.25
C GLY A 38 13.51 -10.16 8.88
N ILE A 39 12.75 -10.55 7.86
CA ILE A 39 13.27 -10.72 6.49
C ILE A 39 13.67 -9.40 5.81
N GLY A 40 13.42 -8.26 6.44
CA GLY A 40 13.86 -6.95 5.94
C GLY A 40 15.37 -6.92 5.66
N VAL A 41 16.18 -7.55 6.50
CA VAL A 41 17.65 -7.66 6.33
C VAL A 41 18.06 -8.42 5.06
N ASP A 42 17.22 -9.32 4.56
CA ASP A 42 17.47 -10.08 3.34
C ASP A 42 17.01 -9.32 2.10
N ILE A 43 15.78 -8.78 2.13
CA ILE A 43 15.13 -8.24 0.92
C ILE A 43 15.51 -6.79 0.61
N SER A 44 15.82 -5.96 1.62
CA SER A 44 16.12 -4.54 1.39
C SER A 44 17.45 -4.32 0.65
N PRO A 45 18.55 -5.02 0.99
CA PRO A 45 19.77 -4.94 0.18
C PRO A 45 19.59 -5.43 -1.26
N VAL A 46 18.75 -6.46 -1.47
CA VAL A 46 18.44 -6.97 -2.81
C VAL A 46 17.66 -5.93 -3.62
N MET A 47 16.66 -5.31 -3.01
CA MET A 47 15.90 -4.21 -3.63
C MET A 47 16.82 -3.06 -4.06
N ILE A 48 17.68 -2.57 -3.17
CA ILE A 48 18.64 -1.49 -3.46
C ILE A 48 19.52 -1.88 -4.67
N LYS A 49 20.08 -3.10 -4.67
CA LYS A 49 20.92 -3.61 -5.77
C LYS A 49 20.17 -3.62 -7.11
N VAL A 50 18.93 -4.10 -7.12
CA VAL A 50 18.10 -4.18 -8.33
C VAL A 50 17.76 -2.78 -8.84
N VAL A 51 17.35 -1.86 -7.97
CA VAL A 51 17.03 -0.47 -8.31
C VAL A 51 18.25 0.25 -8.89
N ASP A 52 19.42 0.15 -8.22
CA ASP A 52 20.64 0.80 -8.67
C ASP A 52 21.07 0.28 -10.04
N ALA A 53 20.93 -1.03 -10.30
CA ALA A 53 21.22 -1.62 -11.60
C ALA A 53 20.26 -1.12 -12.69
N ALA A 54 18.97 -1.04 -12.40
CA ALA A 54 17.96 -0.53 -13.33
C ALA A 54 18.20 0.95 -13.67
N VAL A 55 18.43 1.80 -12.66
CA VAL A 55 18.73 3.23 -12.83
C VAL A 55 20.00 3.44 -13.65
N LYS A 56 21.08 2.72 -13.30
CA LYS A 56 22.34 2.79 -14.05
C LYS A 56 22.16 2.39 -15.51
N LYS A 57 21.39 1.33 -15.77
CA LYS A 57 21.14 0.84 -17.12
C LYS A 57 20.27 1.78 -17.95
N ALA A 58 19.21 2.34 -17.33
CA ALA A 58 18.29 3.26 -18.00
C ALA A 58 18.95 4.59 -18.38
N TYR A 59 19.81 5.12 -17.51
CA TYR A 59 20.32 6.50 -17.63
C TYR A 59 21.84 6.59 -17.81
N GLY A 60 22.53 5.48 -18.10
CA GLY A 60 23.97 5.49 -18.39
C GLY A 60 24.87 6.00 -17.25
N GLY A 61 24.32 6.13 -16.04
CA GLY A 61 25.03 6.67 -14.87
C GLY A 61 24.83 8.18 -14.66
N GLU A 62 24.06 8.86 -15.50
CA GLU A 62 23.68 10.27 -15.31
C GLU A 62 22.76 10.48 -14.10
N ARG A 63 21.97 9.45 -13.77
CA ARG A 63 21.11 9.42 -12.59
C ARG A 63 21.54 8.32 -11.64
N LYS A 64 21.42 8.59 -10.35
CA LYS A 64 21.67 7.62 -9.27
C LYS A 64 20.87 8.01 -8.03
N ILE A 65 20.56 7.04 -7.17
CA ILE A 65 19.94 7.30 -5.87
C ILE A 65 21.03 7.37 -4.79
N SER A 66 20.95 8.37 -3.91
CA SER A 66 21.70 8.42 -2.66
C SER A 66 20.80 7.88 -1.53
N TRP A 67 21.01 6.63 -1.17
CA TRP A 67 20.24 5.97 -0.12
C TRP A 67 20.61 6.50 1.26
N MET A 68 19.60 6.84 2.06
CA MET A 68 19.76 7.34 3.43
C MET A 68 19.02 6.41 4.39
N GLU A 69 19.75 5.65 5.17
CA GLU A 69 19.11 4.76 6.15
C GLU A 69 18.48 5.59 7.28
N VAL A 70 17.21 5.31 7.56
CA VAL A 70 16.46 5.83 8.69
C VAL A 70 15.86 4.65 9.47
N TYR A 71 15.63 4.83 10.76
CA TYR A 71 15.43 3.70 11.65
C TYR A 71 13.99 3.63 12.17
N ALA A 72 13.40 2.45 12.10
CA ALA A 72 12.15 2.07 12.77
C ALA A 72 12.21 0.57 13.11
N GLY A 73 11.35 0.12 14.01
CA GLY A 73 11.30 -1.28 14.43
C GLY A 73 12.44 -1.68 15.36
N GLU A 74 12.82 -2.95 15.30
CA GLU A 74 13.85 -3.53 16.16
C GLU A 74 15.20 -2.84 16.02
N LYS A 75 15.58 -2.44 14.79
CA LYS A 75 16.85 -1.72 14.57
C LYS A 75 16.87 -0.35 15.23
N ALA A 76 15.72 0.34 15.32
CA ALA A 76 15.64 1.62 16.03
C ALA A 76 15.95 1.46 17.53
N THR A 77 15.48 0.39 18.17
CA THR A 77 15.74 0.13 19.60
C THR A 77 17.22 -0.12 19.88
N GLN A 78 17.99 -0.57 18.88
CA GLN A 78 19.43 -0.80 18.99
C GLN A 78 20.23 0.49 18.76
N VAL A 79 19.77 1.36 17.87
CA VAL A 79 20.47 2.62 17.49
C VAL A 79 20.20 3.74 18.48
N TYR A 80 18.99 3.82 19.04
CA TYR A 80 18.55 4.87 19.97
C TYR A 80 18.55 4.36 21.42
N ASP A 81 17.47 3.70 21.83
CA ASP A 81 17.28 3.08 23.14
C ASP A 81 16.18 2.02 23.05
N GLN A 82 16.07 1.15 24.06
CA GLN A 82 15.19 -0.02 24.06
C GLN A 82 13.69 0.30 23.86
N ASP A 83 13.25 1.50 24.20
CA ASP A 83 11.86 1.92 24.13
C ASP A 83 11.53 2.70 22.84
N THR A 84 12.55 3.07 22.06
CA THR A 84 12.40 3.88 20.86
C THR A 84 12.23 3.02 19.60
N TRP A 85 10.99 2.64 19.32
CA TRP A 85 10.62 1.86 18.12
C TRP A 85 10.40 2.72 16.86
N LEU A 86 10.00 3.98 17.03
CA LEU A 86 9.78 4.95 15.95
C LEU A 86 10.34 6.31 16.37
N PRO A 87 11.60 6.59 16.05
CA PRO A 87 12.23 7.87 16.38
C PRO A 87 11.57 9.05 15.67
N GLN A 88 11.44 10.19 16.36
CA GLN A 88 10.90 11.41 15.74
C GLN A 88 11.72 11.84 14.52
N GLU A 89 13.06 11.74 14.57
CA GLU A 89 13.90 12.14 13.44
C GLU A 89 13.71 11.25 12.19
N THR A 90 13.20 10.02 12.33
CA THR A 90 12.78 9.20 11.18
C THR A 90 11.55 9.82 10.51
N LEU A 91 10.56 10.24 11.29
CA LEU A 91 9.37 10.94 10.77
C LEU A 91 9.75 12.26 10.10
N ASP A 92 10.64 13.02 10.74
CA ASP A 92 11.13 14.29 10.20
C ASP A 92 11.90 14.06 8.88
N ALA A 93 12.75 13.04 8.82
CA ALA A 93 13.49 12.70 7.61
C ALA A 93 12.56 12.29 6.46
N VAL A 94 11.55 11.45 6.73
CA VAL A 94 10.58 11.06 5.71
C VAL A 94 9.80 12.25 5.17
N LYS A 95 9.38 13.19 6.04
CA LYS A 95 8.72 14.44 5.62
C LYS A 95 9.65 15.34 4.81
N ASP A 96 10.89 15.49 5.27
CA ASP A 96 11.88 16.37 4.67
C ASP A 96 12.32 15.94 3.26
N TYR A 97 12.36 14.62 3.01
CA TYR A 97 12.84 14.06 1.74
C TYR A 97 11.70 13.59 0.82
N VAL A 98 10.45 13.68 1.27
CA VAL A 98 9.23 13.51 0.45
C VAL A 98 8.98 12.06 -0.01
N VAL A 99 9.95 11.39 -0.61
CA VAL A 99 9.84 10.02 -1.14
C VAL A 99 10.73 9.09 -0.32
N SER A 100 10.17 7.99 0.15
CA SER A 100 10.86 6.99 0.97
C SER A 100 10.40 5.57 0.66
N ILE A 101 11.17 4.57 1.08
CA ILE A 101 10.81 3.16 0.97
C ILE A 101 11.15 2.41 2.24
N LYS A 102 10.36 1.38 2.60
CA LYS A 102 10.61 0.60 3.81
C LYS A 102 10.36 -0.90 3.62
N GLY A 103 11.18 -1.69 4.29
CA GLY A 103 10.92 -3.10 4.53
C GLY A 103 9.78 -3.33 5.54
N PRO A 104 9.44 -4.58 5.82
CA PRO A 104 8.40 -4.93 6.79
C PRO A 104 8.80 -4.54 8.21
N LEU A 105 7.82 -4.20 9.07
CA LEU A 105 8.06 -3.83 10.47
C LEU A 105 7.29 -4.73 11.41
N THR A 106 7.93 -5.12 12.50
CA THR A 106 7.34 -5.87 13.61
C THR A 106 6.37 -4.98 14.39
N THR A 107 5.23 -5.53 14.77
CA THR A 107 4.35 -4.88 15.76
C THR A 107 4.81 -5.32 17.15
N PRO A 108 5.29 -4.42 18.01
CA PRO A 108 5.76 -4.80 19.34
C PRO A 108 4.62 -5.39 20.18
N VAL A 109 4.91 -6.47 20.92
CA VAL A 109 3.97 -7.09 21.85
C VAL A 109 4.07 -6.37 23.19
N GLY A 110 3.07 -5.53 23.52
CA GLY A 110 3.05 -4.71 24.73
C GLY A 110 3.51 -3.26 24.49
N GLY A 111 3.38 -2.40 25.48
CA GLY A 111 3.95 -1.04 25.43
C GLY A 111 3.14 0.05 24.73
N GLY A 112 1.87 -0.16 24.41
CA GLY A 112 0.97 0.92 23.93
C GLY A 112 1.06 1.27 22.43
N ILE A 113 2.09 0.81 21.71
CA ILE A 113 2.16 0.94 20.25
C ILE A 113 1.41 -0.24 19.63
N ARG A 114 0.28 0.03 18.98
CA ARG A 114 -0.53 -1.03 18.36
C ARG A 114 0.10 -1.58 17.07
N SER A 115 0.65 -0.71 16.22
CA SER A 115 1.35 -1.07 15.00
C SER A 115 2.24 0.09 14.56
N LEU A 116 3.50 -0.18 14.25
CA LEU A 116 4.42 0.83 13.70
C LEU A 116 3.99 1.31 12.32
N ASN A 117 3.43 0.42 11.49
CA ASN A 117 2.90 0.80 10.18
C ASN A 117 1.71 1.78 10.32
N VAL A 118 0.79 1.51 11.25
CA VAL A 118 -0.34 2.42 11.53
C VAL A 118 0.17 3.76 12.09
N ALA A 119 1.16 3.74 12.99
CA ALA A 119 1.75 4.96 13.53
C ALA A 119 2.40 5.82 12.43
N LEU A 120 3.16 5.23 11.51
CA LEU A 120 3.73 5.92 10.35
C LEU A 120 2.65 6.57 9.48
N ARG A 121 1.60 5.81 9.13
CA ARG A 121 0.49 6.29 8.30
C ARG A 121 -0.24 7.46 8.92
N GLN A 122 -0.53 7.39 10.23
CA GLN A 122 -1.24 8.45 10.95
C GLN A 122 -0.36 9.69 11.18
N GLN A 123 0.89 9.53 11.63
CA GLN A 123 1.76 10.67 11.95
C GLN A 123 2.28 11.42 10.72
N LEU A 124 2.32 10.76 9.57
CA LEU A 124 2.69 11.35 8.28
C LEU A 124 1.46 11.69 7.41
N ASP A 125 0.25 11.49 7.93
CA ASP A 125 -1.03 11.65 7.23
C ASP A 125 -1.05 10.96 5.84
N LEU A 126 -0.54 9.73 5.77
CA LEU A 126 -0.52 8.93 4.54
C LEU A 126 -1.90 8.29 4.34
N TYR A 127 -2.85 9.07 3.90
CA TYR A 127 -4.27 8.70 3.87
C TYR A 127 -4.66 7.75 2.73
N VAL A 128 -3.79 7.53 1.77
CA VAL A 128 -3.99 6.55 0.69
C VAL A 128 -3.03 5.37 0.89
N CYS A 129 -3.55 4.16 1.01
CA CYS A 129 -2.78 2.95 0.79
C CYS A 129 -3.08 2.45 -0.63
N LEU A 130 -2.07 2.55 -1.50
CA LEU A 130 -2.16 2.19 -2.91
C LEU A 130 -1.57 0.80 -3.13
N ARG A 131 -2.37 -0.12 -3.63
CA ARG A 131 -1.98 -1.51 -3.88
C ARG A 131 -2.40 -1.95 -5.28
N PRO A 132 -1.53 -1.84 -6.30
CA PRO A 132 -1.78 -2.43 -7.60
C PRO A 132 -1.58 -3.94 -7.54
N VAL A 133 -2.48 -4.68 -8.16
CA VAL A 133 -2.46 -6.14 -8.25
C VAL A 133 -2.56 -6.53 -9.70
N ARG A 134 -1.54 -7.21 -10.21
CA ARG A 134 -1.50 -7.77 -11.56
C ARG A 134 -0.77 -9.11 -11.58
N TRP A 135 -1.15 -9.94 -12.51
CA TRP A 135 -0.47 -11.21 -12.72
C TRP A 135 0.76 -11.06 -13.62
N PHE A 136 1.82 -11.77 -13.30
CA PHE A 136 3.00 -11.93 -14.17
C PHE A 136 2.91 -13.29 -14.87
N GLU A 137 3.09 -13.31 -16.19
CA GLU A 137 2.95 -14.52 -16.97
C GLU A 137 3.88 -15.63 -16.49
N GLY A 138 3.32 -16.81 -16.23
CA GLY A 138 4.04 -17.97 -15.70
C GLY A 138 3.99 -18.12 -14.17
N VAL A 139 3.53 -17.11 -13.43
CA VAL A 139 3.36 -17.25 -11.97
C VAL A 139 2.21 -18.22 -11.68
N PRO A 140 2.42 -19.19 -10.79
CA PRO A 140 1.35 -20.10 -10.37
C PRO A 140 0.19 -19.36 -9.70
N SER A 141 -1.03 -19.72 -10.06
CA SER A 141 -2.25 -19.08 -9.57
C SER A 141 -3.33 -20.12 -9.25
N PRO A 142 -4.15 -19.90 -8.20
CA PRO A 142 -5.30 -20.73 -7.88
C PRO A 142 -6.50 -20.47 -8.80
N VAL A 143 -6.53 -19.36 -9.55
CA VAL A 143 -7.63 -19.00 -10.46
C VAL A 143 -7.33 -19.42 -11.89
N LYS A 144 -8.41 -19.65 -12.68
CA LYS A 144 -8.30 -20.16 -14.05
C LYS A 144 -7.71 -19.17 -15.05
N LYS A 145 -7.92 -17.87 -14.83
CA LYS A 145 -7.52 -16.80 -15.73
C LYS A 145 -6.89 -15.64 -14.95
N PRO A 146 -5.72 -15.87 -14.35
CA PRO A 146 -5.07 -14.81 -13.55
C PRO A 146 -4.68 -13.58 -14.36
N GLY A 147 -4.49 -13.71 -15.68
CA GLY A 147 -4.23 -12.59 -16.56
C GLY A 147 -5.38 -11.59 -16.71
N ASP A 148 -6.60 -11.96 -16.29
CA ASP A 148 -7.73 -11.03 -16.24
C ASP A 148 -7.69 -10.13 -14.98
N VAL A 149 -6.75 -10.37 -14.05
CA VAL A 149 -6.56 -9.58 -12.83
C VAL A 149 -5.57 -8.45 -13.09
N ASP A 150 -6.07 -7.23 -13.20
CA ASP A 150 -5.29 -6.00 -13.26
C ASP A 150 -6.06 -4.88 -12.55
N MET A 151 -5.95 -4.86 -11.23
CA MET A 151 -6.70 -3.95 -10.37
C MET A 151 -5.78 -3.10 -9.51
N THR A 152 -6.19 -1.86 -9.26
CA THR A 152 -5.49 -0.97 -8.35
C THR A 152 -6.40 -0.56 -7.20
N ILE A 153 -6.02 -0.90 -5.96
CA ILE A 153 -6.80 -0.60 -4.77
C ILE A 153 -6.31 0.70 -4.15
N PHE A 154 -7.23 1.63 -3.94
CA PHE A 154 -7.13 2.81 -3.10
C PHE A 154 -7.83 2.50 -1.77
N ARG A 155 -7.06 2.06 -0.79
CA ARG A 155 -7.51 1.76 0.56
C ARG A 155 -7.38 3.02 1.42
N GLU A 156 -8.46 3.43 2.08
CA GLU A 156 -8.39 4.45 3.11
C GLU A 156 -7.43 3.98 4.22
N ASN A 157 -6.64 4.89 4.77
CA ASN A 157 -5.48 4.49 5.55
C ASN A 157 -5.35 5.21 6.92
N SER A 158 -6.28 6.11 7.25
CA SER A 158 -6.22 6.96 8.44
C SER A 158 -7.34 6.73 9.46
N GLU A 159 -8.47 6.19 9.02
CA GLU A 159 -9.69 6.02 9.81
C GLU A 159 -10.11 4.55 9.91
N ASP A 160 -11.43 4.32 10.03
CA ASP A 160 -12.03 3.01 10.19
C ASP A 160 -11.67 2.39 11.56
N ILE A 161 -11.84 1.10 11.71
CA ILE A 161 -11.46 0.39 12.95
C ILE A 161 -9.94 0.45 13.21
N TYR A 162 -9.13 0.77 12.20
CA TYR A 162 -7.69 1.00 12.32
C TYR A 162 -7.33 2.26 13.10
N ALA A 163 -8.29 3.16 13.38
CA ALA A 163 -8.13 4.23 14.36
C ALA A 163 -7.82 3.70 15.77
N GLY A 164 -8.14 2.41 16.00
CA GLY A 164 -7.77 1.73 17.23
C GLY A 164 -8.55 2.20 18.46
N ILE A 165 -9.75 2.73 18.28
CA ILE A 165 -10.61 3.20 19.36
C ILE A 165 -11.40 2.01 19.88
N GLU A 166 -10.87 1.33 20.90
CA GLU A 166 -11.53 0.16 21.49
C GLU A 166 -11.17 -0.03 22.95
N TRP A 167 -12.03 -0.71 23.68
CA TRP A 167 -11.87 -1.02 25.09
C TRP A 167 -12.07 -2.51 25.36
N LYS A 168 -11.19 -3.05 26.20
CA LYS A 168 -11.19 -4.46 26.56
C LYS A 168 -12.42 -4.83 27.35
N ALA A 169 -13.00 -6.00 27.06
CA ALA A 169 -14.09 -6.59 27.83
C ALA A 169 -13.77 -6.65 29.33
N GLY A 170 -14.73 -6.22 30.16
CA GLY A 170 -14.59 -6.18 31.61
C GLY A 170 -13.74 -5.04 32.17
N SER A 171 -13.22 -4.13 31.31
CA SER A 171 -12.54 -2.94 31.79
C SER A 171 -13.51 -1.87 32.28
N PRO A 172 -13.11 -0.98 33.23
CA PRO A 172 -13.93 0.15 33.66
C PRO A 172 -14.33 1.06 32.52
N GLU A 173 -13.44 1.27 31.54
CA GLU A 173 -13.68 2.10 30.36
C GLU A 173 -14.75 1.50 29.45
N ALA A 174 -14.68 0.18 29.16
CA ALA A 174 -15.70 -0.52 28.38
C ALA A 174 -17.07 -0.41 29.06
N THR A 175 -17.13 -0.62 30.38
CA THR A 175 -18.35 -0.48 31.18
C THR A 175 -18.91 0.94 31.09
N LYS A 176 -18.06 1.96 31.17
CA LYS A 176 -18.46 3.37 31.05
C LYS A 176 -19.02 3.67 29.65
N VAL A 177 -18.40 3.21 28.58
CA VAL A 177 -18.88 3.42 27.21
C VAL A 177 -20.22 2.71 26.99
N ILE A 178 -20.34 1.46 27.42
CA ILE A 178 -21.59 0.68 27.30
C ILE A 178 -22.73 1.38 28.07
N LYS A 179 -22.46 1.86 29.30
CA LYS A 179 -23.43 2.60 30.10
C LYS A 179 -23.88 3.86 29.37
N PHE A 180 -22.95 4.67 28.87
CA PHE A 180 -23.26 5.88 28.09
C PHE A 180 -24.14 5.56 26.88
N LEU A 181 -23.78 4.52 26.08
CA LEU A 181 -24.57 4.12 24.92
C LEU A 181 -26.00 3.70 25.29
N LYS A 182 -26.16 3.00 26.41
CA LYS A 182 -27.49 2.54 26.89
C LYS A 182 -28.33 3.67 27.48
N GLU A 183 -27.75 4.45 28.39
CA GLU A 183 -28.48 5.43 29.20
C GLU A 183 -28.67 6.78 28.48
N GLU A 184 -27.61 7.26 27.79
CA GLU A 184 -27.66 8.57 27.14
C GLU A 184 -28.06 8.48 25.66
N MET A 185 -27.62 7.40 24.94
CA MET A 185 -27.89 7.23 23.52
C MET A 185 -29.06 6.28 23.22
N GLY A 186 -29.69 5.70 24.24
CA GLY A 186 -30.84 4.81 24.10
C GLY A 186 -30.55 3.50 23.37
N VAL A 187 -29.31 3.05 23.34
CA VAL A 187 -28.92 1.80 22.65
C VAL A 187 -29.41 0.60 23.44
N THR A 188 -30.30 -0.20 22.83
CA THR A 188 -30.86 -1.43 23.43
C THR A 188 -30.27 -2.72 22.82
N LYS A 189 -29.42 -2.60 21.80
CA LYS A 189 -28.95 -3.73 21.00
C LYS A 189 -27.68 -4.41 21.51
N ILE A 190 -27.07 -3.91 22.59
CA ILE A 190 -25.92 -4.60 23.22
C ILE A 190 -26.52 -5.74 24.05
N ARG A 191 -26.46 -6.95 23.48
CA ARG A 191 -27.15 -8.11 24.01
C ARG A 191 -26.50 -8.66 25.29
N PHE A 192 -25.17 -8.65 25.35
CA PHE A 192 -24.37 -9.13 26.46
C PHE A 192 -23.43 -8.00 26.87
N ASP A 193 -23.81 -7.20 27.85
CA ASP A 193 -23.06 -6.01 28.26
C ASP A 193 -22.00 -6.29 29.33
N GLU A 194 -22.16 -7.36 30.09
CA GLU A 194 -21.12 -7.86 30.97
C GLU A 194 -20.02 -8.52 30.13
N ASN A 195 -18.77 -8.14 30.40
CA ASN A 195 -17.60 -8.67 29.67
C ASN A 195 -17.67 -8.49 28.14
N CYS A 196 -18.26 -7.41 27.66
CA CYS A 196 -18.31 -7.05 26.27
C CYS A 196 -17.17 -6.09 25.92
N GLY A 197 -16.38 -6.40 24.90
CA GLY A 197 -15.46 -5.45 24.27
C GLY A 197 -16.24 -4.49 23.38
N ILE A 198 -15.79 -3.23 23.31
CA ILE A 198 -16.46 -2.20 22.50
C ILE A 198 -15.42 -1.49 21.63
N GLY A 199 -15.76 -1.24 20.36
CA GLY A 199 -14.91 -0.49 19.42
C GLY A 199 -15.71 0.52 18.64
N VAL A 200 -15.04 1.56 18.16
CA VAL A 200 -15.62 2.65 17.37
C VAL A 200 -15.01 2.67 15.98
N LYS A 201 -15.87 2.82 14.98
CA LYS A 201 -15.51 2.93 13.57
C LYS A 201 -15.77 4.36 13.08
N PRO A 202 -14.79 5.28 13.14
CA PRO A 202 -14.94 6.61 12.55
C PRO A 202 -14.81 6.53 11.02
N VAL A 203 -15.69 7.23 10.31
CA VAL A 203 -15.62 7.47 8.87
C VAL A 203 -16.05 8.91 8.63
N SER A 204 -15.16 9.74 8.09
CA SER A 204 -15.41 11.15 7.89
C SER A 204 -15.68 11.52 6.43
N LEU A 205 -16.39 12.61 6.24
CA LEU A 205 -16.60 13.23 4.92
C LEU A 205 -15.27 13.60 4.27
N GLU A 206 -14.38 14.26 5.03
CA GLU A 206 -13.10 14.76 4.55
C GLU A 206 -12.17 13.61 4.17
N GLY A 207 -12.00 12.61 5.06
CA GLY A 207 -11.19 11.42 4.79
C GLY A 207 -11.67 10.65 3.58
N THR A 208 -13.00 10.51 3.42
CA THR A 208 -13.59 9.85 2.25
C THR A 208 -13.37 10.64 0.97
N LYS A 209 -13.71 11.95 0.95
CA LYS A 209 -13.62 12.75 -0.27
C LYS A 209 -12.17 12.88 -0.77
N ARG A 210 -11.18 13.02 0.12
CA ARG A 210 -9.76 13.06 -0.29
C ARG A 210 -9.29 11.75 -0.93
N LEU A 211 -9.70 10.59 -0.39
CA LEU A 211 -9.40 9.29 -0.98
C LEU A 211 -10.05 9.11 -2.34
N ALA A 212 -11.36 9.37 -2.43
CA ALA A 212 -12.12 9.25 -3.67
C ALA A 212 -11.56 10.12 -4.80
N ARG A 213 -11.17 11.37 -4.47
CA ARG A 213 -10.51 12.30 -5.40
C ARG A 213 -9.20 11.72 -5.95
N LYS A 214 -8.34 11.16 -5.08
CA LYS A 214 -7.08 10.53 -5.50
C LYS A 214 -7.33 9.31 -6.39
N ALA A 215 -8.32 8.48 -6.08
CA ALA A 215 -8.67 7.33 -6.89
C ALA A 215 -9.22 7.73 -8.26
N LEU A 216 -10.12 8.71 -8.34
CA LEU A 216 -10.64 9.25 -9.59
C LEU A 216 -9.56 9.95 -10.43
N GLN A 217 -8.67 10.71 -9.79
CA GLN A 217 -7.54 11.30 -10.49
C GLN A 217 -6.60 10.23 -11.08
N TYR A 218 -6.36 9.15 -10.34
CA TYR A 218 -5.59 8.00 -10.86
C TYR A 218 -6.26 7.35 -12.08
N VAL A 219 -7.59 7.20 -12.06
CA VAL A 219 -8.36 6.70 -13.22
C VAL A 219 -8.12 7.58 -14.43
N VAL A 220 -8.17 8.92 -14.27
CA VAL A 220 -7.95 9.89 -15.34
C VAL A 220 -6.51 9.84 -15.85
N ASP A 221 -5.53 9.82 -14.94
CA ASP A 221 -4.11 9.92 -15.27
C ASP A 221 -3.57 8.66 -15.97
N ASN A 222 -4.13 7.49 -15.63
CA ASN A 222 -3.71 6.20 -16.17
C ASN A 222 -4.68 5.62 -17.20
N ASP A 223 -5.62 6.42 -17.68
CA ASP A 223 -6.65 6.06 -18.69
C ASP A 223 -7.40 4.75 -18.37
N ARG A 224 -7.72 4.56 -17.08
CA ARG A 224 -8.44 3.39 -16.58
C ARG A 224 -9.94 3.48 -16.90
N ASP A 225 -10.63 2.34 -16.98
CA ASP A 225 -12.01 2.25 -17.46
C ASP A 225 -13.06 2.54 -16.39
N SER A 226 -12.75 2.26 -15.13
CA SER A 226 -13.74 2.37 -14.07
C SER A 226 -13.15 2.63 -12.68
N LEU A 227 -13.97 3.25 -11.82
CA LEU A 227 -13.83 3.24 -10.36
C LEU A 227 -14.96 2.43 -9.75
N THR A 228 -14.61 1.46 -8.90
CA THR A 228 -15.57 0.71 -8.08
C THR A 228 -15.44 1.10 -6.62
N ILE A 229 -16.49 1.65 -6.03
CA ILE A 229 -16.59 2.01 -4.62
C ILE A 229 -17.03 0.76 -3.86
N VAL A 230 -16.16 0.19 -3.01
CA VAL A 230 -16.47 -1.04 -2.26
C VAL A 230 -16.83 -0.70 -0.82
N HIS A 231 -17.98 -1.18 -0.35
CA HIS A 231 -18.55 -0.82 0.94
C HIS A 231 -19.51 -1.89 1.50
N LYS A 232 -19.85 -1.80 2.78
CA LYS A 232 -20.92 -2.59 3.44
C LYS A 232 -22.07 -1.67 3.91
N GLY A 233 -22.42 -0.69 3.11
CA GLY A 233 -23.39 0.36 3.44
C GLY A 233 -24.83 -0.10 3.64
N ASN A 234 -25.20 -1.28 3.17
CA ASN A 234 -26.50 -1.89 3.45
C ASN A 234 -26.68 -2.24 4.94
N ILE A 235 -25.58 -2.45 5.68
CA ILE A 235 -25.56 -2.72 7.12
C ILE A 235 -25.08 -1.49 7.90
N MET A 236 -23.94 -0.93 7.54
CA MET A 236 -23.34 0.25 8.20
C MET A 236 -23.68 1.53 7.44
N LYS A 237 -24.93 1.95 7.56
CA LYS A 237 -25.53 3.02 6.73
C LYS A 237 -24.86 4.37 6.86
N PHE A 238 -24.45 4.74 8.09
CA PHE A 238 -23.92 6.07 8.40
C PHE A 238 -22.39 6.14 8.43
N THR A 239 -21.72 5.05 8.15
CA THR A 239 -20.27 4.96 7.99
C THR A 239 -19.96 4.50 6.56
N GLU A 240 -20.08 3.23 6.25
CA GLU A 240 -19.77 2.72 4.90
C GLU A 240 -20.78 3.15 3.83
N GLY A 241 -22.06 3.32 4.19
CA GLY A 241 -23.05 3.92 3.29
C GLY A 241 -22.72 5.37 2.97
N ALA A 242 -22.36 6.15 3.98
CA ALA A 242 -21.91 7.52 3.82
C ALA A 242 -20.61 7.61 2.96
N PHE A 243 -19.64 6.72 3.17
CA PHE A 243 -18.46 6.59 2.31
C PHE A 243 -18.83 6.47 0.84
N LYS A 244 -19.76 5.58 0.51
CA LYS A 244 -20.25 5.42 -0.87
C LYS A 244 -20.86 6.71 -1.41
N GLU A 245 -21.74 7.34 -0.63
CA GLU A 245 -22.45 8.57 -1.05
C GLU A 245 -21.48 9.71 -1.30
N TRP A 246 -20.55 9.95 -0.37
CA TRP A 246 -19.54 11.00 -0.51
C TRP A 246 -18.55 10.75 -1.66
N ALA A 247 -18.24 9.49 -1.97
CA ALA A 247 -17.41 9.17 -3.14
C ALA A 247 -18.14 9.46 -4.46
N TYR A 248 -19.45 9.19 -4.55
CA TYR A 248 -20.27 9.61 -5.68
C TYR A 248 -20.41 11.14 -5.79
N GLU A 249 -20.51 11.85 -4.68
CA GLU A 249 -20.51 13.32 -4.68
C GLU A 249 -19.22 13.87 -5.30
N VAL A 250 -18.05 13.33 -4.96
CA VAL A 250 -16.77 13.73 -5.59
C VAL A 250 -16.81 13.49 -7.10
N ALA A 251 -17.30 12.32 -7.53
CA ALA A 251 -17.41 12.03 -8.96
C ALA A 251 -18.31 13.03 -9.69
N ALA A 252 -19.44 13.41 -9.10
CA ALA A 252 -20.36 14.39 -9.67
C ALA A 252 -19.81 15.82 -9.64
N GLU A 253 -19.34 16.28 -8.48
CA GLU A 253 -18.96 17.67 -8.24
C GLU A 253 -17.62 18.05 -8.88
N GLU A 254 -16.63 17.15 -8.83
CA GLU A 254 -15.26 17.46 -9.24
C GLU A 254 -14.89 16.88 -10.62
N PHE A 255 -15.54 15.79 -11.05
CA PHE A 255 -15.26 15.14 -12.35
C PHE A 255 -16.43 15.23 -13.33
N GLY A 256 -17.54 15.88 -12.95
CA GLY A 256 -18.69 16.11 -13.83
C GLY A 256 -19.44 14.82 -14.17
N ALA A 257 -19.37 13.79 -13.31
CA ALA A 257 -20.07 12.54 -13.56
C ALA A 257 -21.60 12.72 -13.50
N THR A 258 -22.29 12.06 -14.42
CA THR A 258 -23.75 12.03 -14.52
C THR A 258 -24.25 10.61 -14.38
N LEU A 259 -25.54 10.42 -14.03
CA LEU A 259 -26.13 9.11 -13.90
C LEU A 259 -26.03 8.31 -15.20
N LEU A 260 -25.58 7.07 -15.09
CA LEU A 260 -25.57 6.11 -16.19
C LEU A 260 -26.95 5.44 -16.27
N ASP A 261 -27.63 5.55 -17.40
CA ASP A 261 -28.94 4.92 -17.66
C ASP A 261 -29.99 5.13 -16.55
N GLY A 262 -29.96 6.30 -15.89
CA GLY A 262 -30.86 6.64 -14.78
C GLY A 262 -30.38 6.21 -13.38
N GLY A 263 -29.19 5.69 -13.28
CA GLY A 263 -28.53 5.35 -12.01
C GLY A 263 -28.69 3.89 -11.56
N PRO A 264 -28.09 3.50 -10.43
CA PRO A 264 -27.37 4.34 -9.45
C PRO A 264 -25.92 4.68 -9.85
N TRP A 265 -25.37 3.99 -10.85
CA TRP A 265 -24.02 4.21 -11.32
C TRP A 265 -23.89 5.54 -12.08
N MET A 266 -22.67 6.05 -12.17
CA MET A 266 -22.36 7.28 -12.87
C MET A 266 -21.32 7.06 -13.97
N GLN A 267 -21.21 8.05 -14.87
CA GLN A 267 -20.21 8.08 -15.93
C GLN A 267 -19.73 9.51 -16.19
N PHE A 268 -18.48 9.63 -16.61
CA PHE A 268 -17.91 10.89 -17.10
C PHE A 268 -16.91 10.64 -18.23
N LYS A 269 -16.54 11.67 -18.94
CA LYS A 269 -15.48 11.60 -19.97
C LYS A 269 -14.13 11.91 -19.35
N ASN A 270 -13.15 11.03 -19.54
CA ASN A 270 -11.76 11.33 -19.19
C ASN A 270 -11.32 12.60 -19.95
N PRO A 271 -10.96 13.69 -19.26
CA PRO A 271 -10.62 14.96 -19.91
C PRO A 271 -9.35 14.90 -20.76
N LYS A 272 -8.48 13.90 -20.54
CA LYS A 272 -7.24 13.72 -21.29
C LYS A 272 -7.42 12.92 -22.58
N THR A 273 -8.28 11.89 -22.57
CA THR A 273 -8.39 10.92 -23.66
C THR A 273 -9.77 10.91 -24.32
N GLY A 274 -10.79 11.47 -23.67
CA GLY A 274 -12.18 11.43 -24.12
C GLY A 274 -12.87 10.07 -23.89
N LYS A 275 -12.16 9.09 -23.33
CA LYS A 275 -12.71 7.77 -23.00
C LYS A 275 -13.81 7.88 -21.94
N ASN A 276 -14.82 7.03 -22.03
CA ASN A 276 -15.87 7.00 -21.01
C ASN A 276 -15.39 6.22 -19.78
N VAL A 277 -15.52 6.82 -18.62
CA VAL A 277 -15.20 6.23 -17.31
C VAL A 277 -16.49 5.93 -16.56
N ILE A 278 -16.59 4.73 -16.01
CA ILE A 278 -17.75 4.30 -15.21
C ILE A 278 -17.38 4.36 -13.73
N VAL A 279 -18.22 5.04 -12.94
CA VAL A 279 -18.17 5.03 -11.47
C VAL A 279 -19.31 4.17 -10.96
N LYS A 280 -18.98 3.09 -10.29
CA LYS A 280 -19.93 2.09 -9.78
C LYS A 280 -19.64 1.72 -8.33
N ASP A 281 -20.55 1.01 -7.69
CA ASP A 281 -20.33 0.49 -6.35
C ASP A 281 -20.59 -1.02 -6.26
N ALA A 282 -19.99 -1.63 -5.24
CA ALA A 282 -20.21 -3.03 -4.90
C ALA A 282 -20.22 -3.24 -3.40
N ILE A 283 -21.11 -4.10 -2.92
CA ILE A 283 -21.11 -4.55 -1.53
C ILE A 283 -19.90 -5.44 -1.30
N ALA A 284 -19.15 -5.24 -0.20
CA ALA A 284 -17.85 -5.85 0.06
C ALA A 284 -17.82 -7.39 -0.07
N ASP A 285 -18.81 -8.08 0.48
CA ASP A 285 -18.91 -9.54 0.35
C ASP A 285 -19.23 -9.99 -1.09
N ALA A 286 -20.01 -9.21 -1.83
CA ALA A 286 -20.20 -9.45 -3.26
C ALA A 286 -18.90 -9.21 -4.04
N MET A 287 -18.14 -8.15 -3.71
CA MET A 287 -16.86 -7.87 -4.35
C MET A 287 -15.86 -9.02 -4.19
N LEU A 288 -15.77 -9.63 -3.01
CA LEU A 288 -14.91 -10.82 -2.77
C LEU A 288 -15.29 -12.01 -3.67
N GLN A 289 -16.53 -12.11 -4.14
CA GLN A 289 -16.90 -13.09 -5.16
C GLN A 289 -16.56 -12.61 -6.58
N GLN A 290 -16.80 -11.34 -6.85
CA GLN A 290 -16.64 -10.77 -8.20
C GLN A 290 -15.19 -10.80 -8.67
N ILE A 291 -14.23 -10.51 -7.80
CA ILE A 291 -12.81 -10.57 -8.15
C ILE A 291 -12.37 -11.96 -8.62
N LEU A 292 -13.00 -13.03 -8.09
CA LEU A 292 -12.74 -14.42 -8.50
C LEU A 292 -13.49 -14.81 -9.80
N LEU A 293 -14.72 -14.33 -9.96
CA LEU A 293 -15.62 -14.78 -11.01
C LEU A 293 -15.53 -13.96 -12.30
N ARG A 294 -15.29 -12.65 -12.16
CA ARG A 294 -15.31 -11.66 -13.24
C ARG A 294 -14.27 -10.54 -13.04
N PRO A 295 -12.99 -10.88 -12.80
CA PRO A 295 -11.96 -9.88 -12.51
C PRO A 295 -11.83 -8.80 -13.59
N ALA A 296 -11.97 -9.14 -14.86
CA ALA A 296 -11.88 -8.21 -15.98
C ALA A 296 -12.92 -7.07 -15.98
N GLU A 297 -13.97 -7.14 -15.14
CA GLU A 297 -14.96 -6.07 -15.02
C GLU A 297 -14.53 -4.96 -14.04
N TYR A 298 -13.41 -5.13 -13.33
CA TYR A 298 -12.95 -4.25 -12.27
C TYR A 298 -11.56 -3.72 -12.57
N ASP A 299 -11.34 -2.45 -12.25
CA ASP A 299 -10.14 -1.75 -12.62
C ASP A 299 -9.55 -1.00 -11.40
N VAL A 300 -10.05 0.20 -11.08
CA VAL A 300 -9.66 0.91 -9.86
C VAL A 300 -10.73 0.72 -8.78
N ILE A 301 -10.29 0.45 -7.56
CA ILE A 301 -11.17 0.19 -6.41
C ILE A 301 -10.86 1.23 -5.34
N ALA A 302 -11.89 1.93 -4.84
CA ALA A 302 -11.79 2.77 -3.65
C ALA A 302 -12.59 2.13 -2.51
N THR A 303 -11.99 2.00 -1.34
CA THR A 303 -12.64 1.33 -0.21
C THR A 303 -12.08 1.77 1.14
N LEU A 304 -12.83 1.50 2.20
CA LEU A 304 -12.42 1.73 3.58
C LEU A 304 -11.26 0.80 4.01
N ASN A 305 -10.64 1.14 5.10
CA ASN A 305 -9.37 0.56 5.56
C ASN A 305 -9.45 -0.97 5.72
N LEU A 306 -10.40 -1.50 6.48
CA LEU A 306 -10.54 -2.94 6.72
C LEU A 306 -10.90 -3.71 5.43
N ASN A 307 -11.87 -3.22 4.69
CA ASN A 307 -12.26 -3.84 3.43
C ASN A 307 -11.09 -3.89 2.44
N GLY A 308 -10.29 -2.83 2.38
CA GLY A 308 -9.10 -2.73 1.54
C GLY A 308 -8.00 -3.70 1.95
N ASP A 309 -7.84 -3.94 3.25
CA ASP A 309 -6.89 -4.93 3.78
C ASP A 309 -7.25 -6.34 3.30
N TYR A 310 -8.48 -6.76 3.53
CA TYR A 310 -8.96 -8.08 3.11
C TYR A 310 -8.91 -8.26 1.60
N LEU A 311 -9.39 -7.27 0.86
CA LEU A 311 -9.50 -7.36 -0.59
C LEU A 311 -8.13 -7.41 -1.27
N SER A 312 -7.15 -6.64 -0.81
CA SER A 312 -5.81 -6.64 -1.39
C SER A 312 -5.08 -7.97 -1.19
N ASP A 313 -5.25 -8.62 -0.04
CA ASP A 313 -4.63 -9.92 0.22
C ASP A 313 -5.32 -11.04 -0.57
N ALA A 314 -6.66 -10.98 -0.72
CA ALA A 314 -7.39 -11.89 -1.57
C ALA A 314 -6.95 -11.79 -3.04
N LEU A 315 -6.84 -10.58 -3.58
CA LEU A 315 -6.34 -10.34 -4.92
C LEU A 315 -4.87 -10.75 -5.10
N ALA A 316 -4.02 -10.49 -4.11
CA ALA A 316 -2.63 -10.93 -4.15
C ALA A 316 -2.52 -12.46 -4.27
N ALA A 317 -3.40 -13.22 -3.58
CA ALA A 317 -3.43 -14.67 -3.70
C ALA A 317 -3.81 -15.14 -5.12
N GLU A 318 -4.69 -14.41 -5.82
CA GLU A 318 -5.10 -14.74 -7.18
C GLU A 318 -3.95 -14.62 -8.20
N VAL A 319 -3.00 -13.73 -7.96
CA VAL A 319 -1.88 -13.46 -8.88
C VAL A 319 -0.57 -14.13 -8.46
N GLY A 320 -0.59 -14.96 -7.41
CA GLY A 320 0.57 -15.77 -7.00
C GLY A 320 1.08 -15.52 -5.59
N GLY A 321 0.46 -14.60 -4.84
CA GLY A 321 0.73 -14.35 -3.43
C GLY A 321 1.39 -13.02 -3.13
N ILE A 322 1.47 -12.71 -1.83
CA ILE A 322 1.95 -11.42 -1.31
C ILE A 322 3.45 -11.16 -1.56
N GLY A 323 4.22 -12.19 -1.93
CA GLY A 323 5.65 -12.06 -2.25
C GLY A 323 5.95 -11.18 -3.47
N ILE A 324 4.94 -10.91 -4.31
CA ILE A 324 5.02 -10.01 -5.47
C ILE A 324 3.94 -8.91 -5.44
N ALA A 325 3.32 -8.67 -4.31
CA ALA A 325 2.32 -7.62 -4.14
C ALA A 325 2.99 -6.32 -3.63
N PRO A 326 3.08 -5.27 -4.46
CA PRO A 326 3.67 -4.01 -4.04
C PRO A 326 2.66 -3.12 -3.31
N GLY A 327 3.18 -2.11 -2.60
CA GLY A 327 2.37 -1.12 -1.94
C GLY A 327 3.03 0.24 -1.79
N ALA A 328 2.18 1.27 -1.66
CA ALA A 328 2.60 2.61 -1.31
C ALA A 328 1.60 3.24 -0.35
N ASN A 329 2.09 4.12 0.52
CA ASN A 329 1.27 4.96 1.38
C ASN A 329 1.52 6.41 1.00
N LEU A 330 0.48 7.14 0.65
CA LEU A 330 0.59 8.46 0.03
C LEU A 330 -0.21 9.51 0.81
N SER A 331 0.36 10.70 0.90
CA SER A 331 -0.34 11.94 1.20
C SER A 331 -0.34 12.86 -0.03
N ASP A 332 -0.64 14.14 0.16
CA ASP A 332 -0.50 15.12 -0.92
C ASP A 332 0.97 15.48 -1.20
N THR A 333 1.86 15.28 -0.24
CA THR A 333 3.26 15.71 -0.32
C THR A 333 4.26 14.61 -0.03
N VAL A 334 3.89 13.55 0.71
CA VAL A 334 4.80 12.48 1.14
C VAL A 334 4.36 11.16 0.53
N ALA A 335 5.32 10.39 0.04
CA ALA A 335 5.12 9.04 -0.48
C ALA A 335 6.07 8.05 0.24
N MET A 336 5.52 7.01 0.83
CA MET A 336 6.27 5.92 1.45
C MET A 336 5.89 4.59 0.78
N PHE A 337 6.83 3.98 0.09
CA PHE A 337 6.67 2.69 -0.57
C PHE A 337 7.01 1.56 0.38
N GLU A 338 6.31 0.44 0.31
CA GLU A 338 6.52 -0.66 1.26
C GLU A 338 6.16 -2.03 0.67
N ALA A 339 6.85 -3.08 1.14
CA ALA A 339 6.37 -4.44 0.98
C ALA A 339 5.06 -4.63 1.74
N THR A 340 4.11 -5.38 1.16
CA THR A 340 2.78 -5.58 1.76
C THR A 340 2.72 -6.74 2.74
N HIS A 341 3.74 -7.63 2.73
CA HIS A 341 3.84 -8.77 3.64
C HIS A 341 4.46 -8.39 5.00
N GLY A 342 4.33 -9.28 5.98
CA GLY A 342 4.93 -9.14 7.32
C GLY A 342 6.42 -9.51 7.37
N THR A 343 6.96 -9.51 8.60
CA THR A 343 8.40 -9.69 8.89
C THR A 343 8.92 -11.12 8.80
N ALA A 344 8.04 -12.13 8.82
CA ALA A 344 8.37 -13.56 8.73
C ALA A 344 9.67 -13.97 9.48
N PRO A 345 9.79 -13.74 10.80
CA PRO A 345 11.06 -13.80 11.53
C PRO A 345 11.74 -15.18 11.48
N LYS A 346 11.00 -16.24 11.21
CA LYS A 346 11.55 -17.59 11.02
C LYS A 346 12.52 -17.72 9.84
N TYR A 347 12.43 -16.81 8.88
CA TYR A 347 13.21 -16.80 7.63
C TYR A 347 14.28 -15.71 7.61
N ALA A 348 14.34 -14.86 8.62
CA ALA A 348 15.32 -13.77 8.71
C ALA A 348 16.76 -14.27 8.63
N GLY A 349 17.59 -13.63 7.82
CA GLY A 349 19.00 -13.95 7.60
C GLY A 349 19.26 -15.24 6.84
N LYS A 350 18.28 -15.83 6.17
CA LYS A 350 18.42 -17.10 5.43
C LYS A 350 18.54 -16.92 3.92
N ASP A 351 18.39 -15.71 3.40
CA ASP A 351 18.43 -15.41 1.96
C ASP A 351 17.48 -16.31 1.12
N GLN A 352 16.25 -16.57 1.62
CA GLN A 352 15.34 -17.54 0.99
C GLN A 352 14.04 -16.92 0.46
N VAL A 353 13.58 -15.82 1.04
CA VAL A 353 12.27 -15.25 0.76
C VAL A 353 12.24 -14.51 -0.58
N ASN A 354 11.05 -14.38 -1.16
CA ASN A 354 10.85 -13.61 -2.38
C ASN A 354 10.99 -12.10 -2.09
N PRO A 355 11.96 -11.38 -2.67
CA PRO A 355 12.10 -9.94 -2.50
C PRO A 355 11.19 -9.12 -3.43
N GLY A 356 10.38 -9.79 -4.26
CA GLY A 356 9.60 -9.20 -5.34
C GLY A 356 8.64 -8.11 -4.87
N SER A 357 7.97 -8.28 -3.72
CA SER A 357 7.07 -7.26 -3.18
C SER A 357 7.79 -5.93 -2.95
N LEU A 358 8.96 -5.93 -2.31
CA LEU A 358 9.73 -4.71 -2.07
C LEU A 358 10.35 -4.15 -3.35
N ILE A 359 10.82 -5.00 -4.26
CA ILE A 359 11.35 -4.60 -5.57
C ILE A 359 10.27 -3.93 -6.42
N LEU A 360 9.06 -4.49 -6.47
CA LEU A 360 7.94 -3.90 -7.20
C LEU A 360 7.39 -2.64 -6.51
N SER A 361 7.51 -2.52 -5.19
CA SER A 361 7.23 -1.26 -4.49
C SER A 361 8.24 -0.18 -4.88
N ALA A 362 9.50 -0.54 -5.05
CA ALA A 362 10.53 0.37 -5.58
C ALA A 362 10.29 0.72 -7.06
N GLU A 363 9.74 -0.19 -7.86
CA GLU A 363 9.28 0.10 -9.22
C GLU A 363 8.21 1.19 -9.22
N MET A 364 7.20 1.08 -8.33
CA MET A 364 6.21 2.13 -8.14
C MET A 364 6.84 3.46 -7.70
N MET A 365 7.84 3.42 -6.82
CA MET A 365 8.60 4.59 -6.39
C MET A 365 9.28 5.28 -7.57
N LEU A 366 9.93 4.52 -8.44
CA LEU A 366 10.57 5.07 -9.64
C LEU A 366 9.56 5.73 -10.59
N ARG A 367 8.40 5.12 -10.81
CA ARG A 367 7.30 5.75 -11.59
C ARG A 367 6.79 7.03 -10.94
N HIS A 368 6.61 7.02 -9.63
CA HIS A 368 6.19 8.20 -8.89
C HIS A 368 7.19 9.36 -9.02
N MET A 369 8.47 9.06 -9.12
CA MET A 369 9.54 10.03 -9.39
C MET A 369 9.67 10.42 -10.87
N GLY A 370 8.89 9.83 -11.78
CA GLY A 370 9.01 10.05 -13.22
C GLY A 370 10.21 9.34 -13.87
N TRP A 371 10.79 8.33 -13.20
CA TRP A 371 11.90 7.53 -13.73
C TRP A 371 11.36 6.23 -14.35
N THR A 372 10.51 6.40 -15.36
CA THR A 372 9.71 5.32 -15.97
C THR A 372 10.57 4.29 -16.71
N GLU A 373 11.66 4.69 -17.33
CA GLU A 373 12.55 3.79 -18.05
C GLU A 373 13.23 2.79 -17.10
N ALA A 374 13.64 3.25 -15.91
CA ALA A 374 14.19 2.35 -14.89
C ALA A 374 13.11 1.42 -14.30
N ALA A 375 11.91 1.93 -14.08
CA ALA A 375 10.77 1.12 -13.64
C ALA A 375 10.43 0.02 -14.67
N ASP A 376 10.40 0.34 -15.96
CA ASP A 376 10.15 -0.63 -17.05
C ASP A 376 11.20 -1.73 -17.09
N LEU A 377 12.48 -1.42 -16.80
CA LEU A 377 13.53 -2.41 -16.70
C LEU A 377 13.30 -3.40 -15.55
N ILE A 378 12.80 -2.93 -14.40
CA ILE A 378 12.44 -3.81 -13.27
C ILE A 378 11.33 -4.77 -13.70
N ILE A 379 10.29 -4.28 -14.35
CA ILE A 379 9.21 -5.12 -14.87
C ILE A 379 9.71 -6.14 -15.88
N LYS A 380 10.55 -5.70 -16.82
CA LYS A 380 11.18 -6.59 -17.81
C LYS A 380 12.02 -7.67 -17.14
N GLY A 381 12.83 -7.28 -16.15
CA GLY A 381 13.65 -8.22 -15.37
C GLY A 381 12.81 -9.25 -14.62
N THR A 382 11.73 -8.81 -13.97
CA THR A 382 10.80 -9.67 -13.25
C THR A 382 10.15 -10.69 -14.20
N ASN A 383 9.58 -10.24 -15.32
CA ASN A 383 9.02 -11.11 -16.34
C ASN A 383 10.05 -12.10 -16.88
N GLY A 384 11.27 -11.65 -17.15
CA GLY A 384 12.36 -12.49 -17.66
C GLY A 384 12.76 -13.60 -16.71
N ALA A 385 12.97 -13.30 -15.44
CA ALA A 385 13.33 -14.29 -14.42
C ALA A 385 12.21 -15.34 -14.22
N ILE A 386 10.95 -14.91 -14.17
CA ILE A 386 9.78 -15.79 -14.03
C ILE A 386 9.65 -16.69 -15.27
N SER A 387 9.72 -16.13 -16.48
CA SER A 387 9.64 -16.89 -17.74
C SER A 387 10.77 -17.91 -17.88
N ALA A 388 11.97 -17.57 -17.39
CA ALA A 388 13.11 -18.49 -17.32
C ALA A 388 12.98 -19.54 -16.20
N LYS A 389 11.91 -19.48 -15.41
CA LYS A 389 11.66 -20.34 -14.25
C LYS A 389 12.79 -20.32 -13.21
N THR A 390 13.49 -19.19 -13.08
CA THR A 390 14.54 -18.95 -12.08
C THR A 390 13.93 -18.12 -10.96
N VAL A 391 13.37 -18.78 -9.95
CA VAL A 391 12.45 -18.19 -8.98
C VAL A 391 12.75 -18.61 -7.55
N THR A 392 12.16 -17.91 -6.58
CA THR A 392 12.24 -18.23 -5.15
C THR A 392 11.32 -19.39 -4.77
N TYR A 393 11.46 -19.91 -3.56
CA TYR A 393 10.81 -21.12 -3.06
C TYR A 393 9.28 -21.10 -3.15
N ASP A 394 8.68 -19.94 -3.02
CA ASP A 394 7.23 -19.74 -3.06
C ASP A 394 6.62 -20.09 -4.43
N PHE A 395 7.35 -19.81 -5.49
CA PHE A 395 6.97 -20.16 -6.87
C PHE A 395 7.54 -21.52 -7.29
N GLU A 396 8.80 -21.82 -6.93
CA GLU A 396 9.49 -23.06 -7.35
C GLU A 396 8.68 -24.28 -6.98
N ARG A 397 8.16 -24.37 -5.76
CA ARG A 397 7.33 -25.51 -5.30
C ARG A 397 6.04 -25.74 -6.07
N LEU A 398 5.62 -24.77 -6.89
CA LEU A 398 4.37 -24.79 -7.67
C LEU A 398 4.61 -24.76 -9.19
N MET A 399 5.88 -24.70 -9.63
CA MET A 399 6.26 -24.57 -11.04
C MET A 399 7.11 -25.77 -11.48
N ASP A 400 6.58 -26.65 -12.31
CA ASP A 400 7.34 -27.79 -12.85
C ASP A 400 8.58 -27.34 -13.60
N GLY A 401 9.73 -27.91 -13.20
CA GLY A 401 11.03 -27.64 -13.81
C GLY A 401 11.62 -26.28 -13.46
N ALA A 402 11.12 -25.62 -12.41
CA ALA A 402 11.71 -24.38 -11.93
C ALA A 402 13.04 -24.63 -11.19
N LYS A 403 13.93 -23.64 -11.29
CA LYS A 403 15.19 -23.60 -10.58
C LYS A 403 15.02 -22.71 -9.34
N LEU A 404 15.20 -23.30 -8.17
CA LEU A 404 15.18 -22.58 -6.90
C LEU A 404 16.36 -21.60 -6.82
N LEU A 405 16.05 -20.34 -6.51
CA LEU A 405 17.03 -19.29 -6.21
C LEU A 405 16.86 -18.78 -4.79
N SER A 406 17.95 -18.30 -4.22
CA SER A 406 17.91 -17.48 -3.00
C SER A 406 17.37 -16.07 -3.31
N SER A 407 17.05 -15.28 -2.28
CA SER A 407 16.61 -13.88 -2.44
C SER A 407 17.63 -13.06 -3.25
N SER A 408 18.90 -13.16 -2.89
CA SER A 408 19.98 -12.43 -3.57
C SER A 408 20.19 -12.90 -5.03
N ALA A 409 20.17 -14.22 -5.27
CA ALA A 409 20.29 -14.79 -6.60
C ALA A 409 19.08 -14.46 -7.49
N PHE A 410 17.88 -14.33 -6.93
CA PHE A 410 16.70 -13.89 -7.67
C PHE A 410 16.84 -12.42 -8.10
N GLY A 411 17.38 -11.55 -7.22
CA GLY A 411 17.73 -10.18 -7.60
C GLY A 411 18.73 -10.15 -8.78
N ASP A 412 19.74 -11.01 -8.76
CA ASP A 412 20.72 -11.13 -9.87
C ASP A 412 20.05 -11.64 -11.16
N ALA A 413 19.11 -12.57 -11.05
CA ALA A 413 18.33 -13.04 -12.19
C ALA A 413 17.50 -11.90 -12.80
N LEU A 414 16.81 -11.08 -11.98
CA LEU A 414 16.10 -9.90 -12.48
C LEU A 414 17.04 -8.96 -13.26
N ILE A 415 18.19 -8.63 -12.67
CA ILE A 415 19.19 -7.74 -13.30
C ILE A 415 19.67 -8.28 -14.64
N SER A 416 19.87 -9.58 -14.75
CA SER A 416 20.34 -10.22 -15.99
C SER A 416 19.33 -10.16 -17.13
N HIS A 417 18.04 -10.04 -16.81
CA HIS A 417 16.94 -9.97 -17.77
C HIS A 417 16.44 -8.53 -18.08
N MET A 418 16.99 -7.49 -17.45
CA MET A 418 16.66 -6.08 -17.70
C MET A 418 16.93 -5.57 -19.12
#